data_9923ceee6fd8661e36998fe888fdfc3e
#
_entry.id   9923ceee6fd8661e36998fe888fdfc3e
#
_cell.length_a   1.000
_cell.length_b   1.000
_cell.length_c   1.000
_cell.angle_alpha   90.00
_cell.angle_beta   90.00
_cell.angle_gamma   90.00
#
_symmetry.space_group_name_H-M   'P 1'
#
loop_
_entity.id
_entity.type
_entity.pdbx_description
1 polymer ?
#
loop_
_entity_poly.entity_id
_entity_poly.type
_entity_poly.pdbx_seq_one_letter_code
_entity_poly.pdbx_strand_id
1 'polypeptide(L)'
;MKVKIHTLFEYLLETTEADPEAFVGFSLSKSPVLGDYLADLDPDLSLDWNGRSFRGLPELRTHVLRQANLADSCDIDDVLITAGAAEANYLALRQLLEPGDEIVIEKPGWPQAEVMALAQGADIKTVFRHEAADWALDLDELCSLLTPKTKLIFLTNPNNPTGRLLSPEELTEIVDIARSVGAWLIVDEVYAGLEWDAPRPTSIAALYERGITTGSVSKALGLQGLRTGWMICRDPDLIMDAVILRENSSEIMNILGEVIAEIALRPDRYATTLAGARKAGQTNLELLNSFIQNQPLLSWIPPQAGLIGLAKLSADLNGDDIAKRLLEPPYKTFLLPGSAYDQPHHIRVGVGGGEEANLALGLSRLDALLRTFQGGQY
;
A
#
# COMPACT_ATOMS: atom_id res chain seq x y z
N MET A 1 -21.58 5.66 -12.45
CA MET A 1 -20.89 5.31 -11.20
C MET A 1 -20.66 6.57 -10.38
N LYS A 2 -21.09 6.65 -9.12
CA LYS A 2 -20.71 7.71 -8.18
C LYS A 2 -19.84 7.10 -7.10
N VAL A 3 -18.65 7.64 -6.92
CA VAL A 3 -17.73 7.24 -5.86
C VAL A 3 -18.00 8.12 -4.64
N LYS A 4 -18.21 7.51 -3.48
CA LYS A 4 -18.29 8.24 -2.20
C LYS A 4 -16.88 8.44 -1.67
N ILE A 5 -16.63 9.61 -1.08
CA ILE A 5 -15.37 9.84 -0.39
C ILE A 5 -15.27 8.88 0.82
N HIS A 6 -14.09 8.36 1.04
CA HIS A 6 -13.79 7.54 2.22
C HIS A 6 -13.21 8.42 3.32
N THR A 7 -13.49 8.10 4.58
CA THR A 7 -13.04 8.82 5.79
C THR A 7 -11.54 9.13 5.77
N LEU A 8 -10.73 8.17 5.29
CA LEU A 8 -9.29 8.39 5.12
C LEU A 8 -8.98 9.60 4.22
N PHE A 9 -9.68 9.74 3.10
CA PHE A 9 -9.43 10.83 2.16
C PHE A 9 -10.02 12.15 2.65
N GLU A 10 -11.14 12.14 3.36
CA GLU A 10 -11.67 13.32 4.04
C GLU A 10 -10.63 13.88 5.02
N TYR A 11 -10.08 13.03 5.87
CA TYR A 11 -9.03 13.40 6.82
C TYR A 11 -7.77 13.94 6.12
N LEU A 12 -7.32 13.32 5.03
CA LEU A 12 -6.16 13.79 4.28
C LEU A 12 -6.39 15.16 3.64
N LEU A 13 -7.58 15.45 3.16
CA LEU A 13 -7.94 16.79 2.63
C LEU A 13 -7.89 17.85 3.72
N GLU A 14 -8.48 17.60 4.89
CA GLU A 14 -8.44 18.48 6.04
C GLU A 14 -7.01 18.76 6.51
N THR A 15 -6.14 17.73 6.53
CA THR A 15 -4.76 17.88 6.97
C THR A 15 -3.89 18.67 6.01
N THR A 16 -4.23 18.71 4.71
CA THR A 16 -3.47 19.48 3.72
C THR A 16 -3.53 20.98 4.02
N GLU A 17 -4.64 21.47 4.60
CA GLU A 17 -4.81 22.88 4.97
C GLU A 17 -4.13 23.26 6.28
N ALA A 18 -3.82 22.28 7.13
CA ALA A 18 -3.28 22.50 8.47
C ALA A 18 -1.76 22.75 8.53
N ASP A 19 -1.02 22.52 7.44
CA ASP A 19 0.43 22.71 7.30
C ASP A 19 1.24 22.12 8.48
N PRO A 20 1.25 20.79 8.67
CA PRO A 20 1.96 20.15 9.76
C PRO A 20 3.47 20.27 9.62
N GLU A 21 4.16 20.46 10.74
CA GLU A 21 5.62 20.60 10.81
C GLU A 21 6.33 19.26 11.07
N ALA A 22 5.62 18.29 11.65
CA ALA A 22 6.14 16.96 11.95
C ALA A 22 5.15 15.87 11.52
N PHE A 23 5.67 14.66 11.25
CA PHE A 23 4.89 13.58 10.68
C PHE A 23 5.17 12.26 11.42
N VAL A 24 4.14 11.70 12.04
CA VAL A 24 4.19 10.38 12.70
C VAL A 24 3.50 9.30 11.86
N GLY A 25 2.62 9.68 10.94
CA GLY A 25 1.79 8.74 10.15
C GLY A 25 2.25 8.48 8.71
N PHE A 26 3.44 8.93 8.30
CA PHE A 26 3.91 8.81 6.91
C PHE A 26 4.30 7.37 6.55
N SER A 27 3.88 6.93 5.35
CA SER A 27 4.10 5.57 4.84
C SER A 27 4.93 5.53 3.55
N LEU A 28 5.96 6.35 3.46
CA LEU A 28 6.80 6.54 2.26
C LEU A 28 8.27 6.52 2.65
N SER A 29 9.15 5.98 1.81
CA SER A 29 10.59 6.17 1.92
C SER A 29 10.99 7.60 1.56
N LYS A 30 12.20 8.02 1.94
CA LYS A 30 12.72 9.32 1.57
C LYS A 30 12.68 9.48 0.04
N SER A 31 12.08 10.57 -0.41
CA SER A 31 11.99 10.84 -1.85
C SER A 31 13.36 11.30 -2.39
N PRO A 32 13.83 10.69 -3.48
CA PRO A 32 14.98 11.22 -4.20
C PRO A 32 14.62 12.54 -4.88
N VAL A 33 15.64 13.29 -5.32
CA VAL A 33 15.46 14.49 -6.13
C VAL A 33 15.76 14.23 -7.61
N LEU A 34 15.23 15.05 -8.51
CA LEU A 34 15.46 14.90 -9.95
C LEU A 34 16.95 14.85 -10.31
N GLY A 35 17.77 15.61 -9.55
CA GLY A 35 19.24 15.62 -9.73
C GLY A 35 19.90 14.24 -9.65
N ASP A 36 19.32 13.31 -8.88
CA ASP A 36 19.83 11.94 -8.73
C ASP A 36 19.68 11.09 -10.01
N TYR A 37 18.93 11.58 -10.99
CA TYR A 37 18.62 10.89 -12.25
C TYR A 37 19.16 11.59 -13.50
N LEU A 38 19.56 12.88 -13.39
CA LEU A 38 19.93 13.69 -14.55
C LEU A 38 21.08 13.10 -15.38
N ALA A 39 22.03 12.42 -14.74
CA ALA A 39 23.16 11.80 -15.43
C ALA A 39 22.78 10.58 -16.28
N ASP A 40 21.66 9.95 -15.97
CA ASP A 40 21.14 8.76 -16.65
C ASP A 40 20.05 9.09 -17.68
N LEU A 41 19.55 10.34 -17.69
CA LEU A 41 18.53 10.79 -18.62
C LEU A 41 19.19 11.22 -19.94
N ASP A 42 18.62 10.74 -21.06
CA ASP A 42 18.97 11.21 -22.38
C ASP A 42 18.39 12.62 -22.58
N PRO A 43 19.22 13.66 -22.79
CA PRO A 43 18.74 15.01 -23.04
C PRO A 43 17.96 15.15 -24.35
N ASP A 44 18.14 14.22 -25.29
CA ASP A 44 17.45 14.17 -26.59
C ASP A 44 16.22 13.23 -26.56
N LEU A 45 15.80 12.78 -25.37
CA LEU A 45 14.61 11.96 -25.19
C LEU A 45 13.38 12.62 -25.80
N SER A 46 12.81 11.98 -26.84
CA SER A 46 11.55 12.46 -27.43
C SER A 46 10.41 12.34 -26.44
N LEU A 47 9.65 13.41 -26.26
CA LEU A 47 8.40 13.42 -25.49
C LEU A 47 7.19 13.03 -26.34
N ASP A 48 7.41 12.63 -27.59
CA ASP A 48 6.37 12.10 -28.46
C ASP A 48 6.03 10.64 -28.07
N TRP A 49 4.74 10.35 -27.95
CA TRP A 49 4.24 9.02 -27.62
C TRP A 49 4.19 8.06 -28.80
N ASN A 50 4.29 8.56 -30.04
CA ASN A 50 4.22 7.74 -31.26
C ASN A 50 5.24 6.59 -31.24
N GLY A 51 4.77 5.38 -31.53
CA GLY A 51 5.58 4.17 -31.52
C GLY A 51 5.89 3.60 -30.14
N ARG A 52 5.36 4.18 -29.05
CA ARG A 52 5.47 3.63 -27.69
C ARG A 52 4.40 2.56 -27.45
N SER A 53 4.73 1.62 -26.59
CA SER A 53 3.79 0.56 -26.20
C SER A 53 2.70 1.09 -25.29
N PHE A 54 1.45 0.76 -25.60
CA PHE A 54 0.32 1.02 -24.69
C PHE A 54 0.40 0.24 -23.36
N ARG A 55 1.26 -0.79 -23.28
CA ARG A 55 1.51 -1.52 -22.02
C ARG A 55 2.63 -0.92 -21.20
N GLY A 56 3.33 0.11 -21.70
CA GLY A 56 4.49 0.75 -21.08
C GLY A 56 5.82 0.27 -21.68
N LEU A 57 6.92 0.92 -21.29
CA LEU A 57 8.26 0.63 -21.80
C LEU A 57 8.65 -0.84 -21.58
N PRO A 58 9.11 -1.56 -22.62
CA PRO A 58 9.53 -2.97 -22.48
C PRO A 58 10.62 -3.19 -21.44
N GLU A 59 11.59 -2.30 -21.37
CA GLU A 59 12.69 -2.35 -20.40
C GLU A 59 12.16 -2.19 -18.97
N LEU A 60 11.23 -1.25 -18.74
CA LEU A 60 10.58 -1.05 -17.45
C LEU A 60 9.80 -2.31 -17.04
N ARG A 61 9.01 -2.90 -17.95
CA ARG A 61 8.27 -4.14 -17.69
C ARG A 61 9.20 -5.30 -17.34
N THR A 62 10.34 -5.40 -18.03
CA THR A 62 11.39 -6.39 -17.71
C THR A 62 11.94 -6.20 -16.29
N HIS A 63 12.21 -4.94 -15.89
CA HIS A 63 12.69 -4.66 -14.54
C HIS A 63 11.64 -4.89 -13.47
N VAL A 64 10.37 -4.62 -13.76
CA VAL A 64 9.24 -4.95 -12.87
C VAL A 64 9.21 -6.45 -12.59
N LEU A 65 9.29 -7.32 -13.58
CA LEU A 65 9.32 -8.77 -13.38
C LEU A 65 10.55 -9.21 -12.55
N ARG A 66 11.72 -8.65 -12.84
CA ARG A 66 12.94 -8.97 -12.08
C ARG A 66 12.82 -8.60 -10.61
N GLN A 67 12.40 -7.37 -10.30
CA GLN A 67 12.26 -6.93 -8.91
C GLN A 67 11.16 -7.70 -8.16
N ALA A 68 10.15 -8.21 -8.87
CA ALA A 68 9.09 -9.04 -8.31
C ALA A 68 9.47 -10.54 -8.19
N ASN A 69 10.66 -10.93 -8.65
CA ASN A 69 11.10 -12.34 -8.77
C ASN A 69 10.16 -13.17 -9.66
N LEU A 70 9.64 -12.58 -10.73
CA LEU A 70 8.66 -13.19 -11.64
C LEU A 70 9.23 -13.46 -13.04
N ALA A 71 10.50 -13.16 -13.29
CA ALA A 71 11.10 -13.29 -14.63
C ALA A 71 11.06 -14.73 -15.21
N ASP A 72 10.99 -15.74 -14.35
CA ASP A 72 10.90 -17.16 -14.76
C ASP A 72 9.44 -17.65 -14.83
N SER A 73 8.47 -16.86 -14.38
CA SER A 73 7.06 -17.28 -14.21
C SER A 73 6.09 -16.47 -15.05
N CYS A 74 6.48 -15.28 -15.50
CA CYS A 74 5.66 -14.34 -16.27
C CYS A 74 6.44 -13.77 -17.45
N ASP A 75 5.73 -13.44 -18.52
CA ASP A 75 6.26 -12.73 -19.67
C ASP A 75 6.10 -11.21 -19.52
N ILE A 76 6.88 -10.43 -20.27
CA ILE A 76 6.72 -8.97 -20.26
C ILE A 76 5.32 -8.53 -20.71
N ASP A 77 4.63 -9.36 -21.49
CA ASP A 77 3.26 -9.09 -21.94
C ASP A 77 2.20 -9.31 -20.86
N ASP A 78 2.57 -9.95 -19.74
CA ASP A 78 1.76 -10.05 -18.54
C ASP A 78 1.81 -8.77 -17.67
N VAL A 79 2.64 -7.78 -18.06
CA VAL A 79 2.82 -6.54 -17.30
C VAL A 79 2.20 -5.35 -18.01
N LEU A 80 1.33 -4.63 -17.29
CA LEU A 80 0.80 -3.33 -17.69
C LEU A 80 1.33 -2.25 -16.73
N ILE A 81 2.06 -1.27 -17.26
CA ILE A 81 2.48 -0.08 -16.49
C ILE A 81 1.29 0.86 -16.34
N THR A 82 1.10 1.40 -15.13
CA THR A 82 -0.08 2.18 -14.74
C THR A 82 0.30 3.47 -14.00
N ALA A 83 -0.65 4.39 -13.86
CA ALA A 83 -0.47 5.62 -13.09
C ALA A 83 -0.45 5.37 -11.56
N GLY A 84 0.48 4.54 -11.12
CA GLY A 84 0.61 4.00 -9.77
C GLY A 84 -0.27 2.78 -9.54
N ALA A 85 -0.05 2.06 -8.43
CA ALA A 85 -0.86 0.90 -8.05
C ALA A 85 -2.35 1.24 -7.89
N ALA A 86 -2.68 2.48 -7.56
CA ALA A 86 -4.08 2.90 -7.46
C ALA A 86 -4.84 2.78 -8.79
N GLU A 87 -4.21 3.11 -9.94
CA GLU A 87 -4.80 2.85 -11.24
C GLU A 87 -4.81 1.35 -11.57
N ALA A 88 -3.76 0.60 -11.24
CA ALA A 88 -3.72 -0.84 -11.41
C ALA A 88 -4.91 -1.52 -10.71
N ASN A 89 -5.12 -1.20 -9.43
CA ASN A 89 -6.26 -1.69 -8.65
C ASN A 89 -7.60 -1.25 -9.27
N TYR A 90 -7.70 0.03 -9.70
CA TYR A 90 -8.93 0.55 -10.34
C TYR A 90 -9.26 -0.23 -11.62
N LEU A 91 -8.28 -0.43 -12.50
CA LEU A 91 -8.47 -1.15 -13.76
C LEU A 91 -8.92 -2.60 -13.52
N ALA A 92 -8.25 -3.31 -12.60
CA ALA A 92 -8.61 -4.67 -12.26
C ALA A 92 -10.01 -4.77 -11.64
N LEU A 93 -10.30 -3.96 -10.61
CA LEU A 93 -11.61 -3.95 -9.95
C LEU A 93 -12.73 -3.58 -10.92
N ARG A 94 -12.48 -2.62 -11.83
CA ARG A 94 -13.49 -2.14 -12.78
C ARG A 94 -13.82 -3.18 -13.84
N GLN A 95 -12.85 -3.99 -14.26
CA GLN A 95 -13.04 -5.04 -15.26
C GLN A 95 -13.68 -6.31 -14.67
N LEU A 96 -13.37 -6.62 -13.42
CA LEU A 96 -13.78 -7.88 -12.82
C LEU A 96 -15.15 -7.86 -12.15
N LEU A 97 -15.61 -6.68 -11.69
CA LEU A 97 -16.84 -6.57 -10.91
C LEU A 97 -18.00 -5.98 -11.71
N GLU A 98 -19.14 -6.65 -11.62
CA GLU A 98 -20.43 -6.18 -12.10
C GLU A 98 -21.42 -6.04 -10.92
N PRO A 99 -22.55 -5.33 -11.10
CA PRO A 99 -23.56 -5.23 -10.06
C PRO A 99 -24.11 -6.61 -9.65
N GLY A 100 -24.05 -6.90 -8.34
CA GLY A 100 -24.50 -8.17 -7.76
C GLY A 100 -23.41 -9.26 -7.68
N ASP A 101 -22.20 -9.02 -8.20
CA ASP A 101 -21.03 -9.86 -7.89
C ASP A 101 -20.64 -9.71 -6.43
N GLU A 102 -20.07 -10.77 -5.85
CA GLU A 102 -19.52 -10.72 -4.50
C GLU A 102 -18.00 -10.50 -4.53
N ILE A 103 -17.54 -9.58 -3.68
CA ILE A 103 -16.11 -9.36 -3.39
C ILE A 103 -15.84 -9.60 -1.91
N VAL A 104 -14.73 -10.28 -1.59
CA VAL A 104 -14.21 -10.38 -0.23
C VAL A 104 -13.05 -9.41 -0.07
N ILE A 105 -13.09 -8.56 0.95
CA ILE A 105 -12.02 -7.64 1.34
C ILE A 105 -11.57 -7.92 2.77
N GLU A 106 -10.32 -7.58 3.09
CA GLU A 106 -9.80 -7.66 4.47
C GLU A 106 -10.04 -6.35 5.24
N LYS A 107 -10.29 -6.45 6.55
CA LYS A 107 -10.32 -5.30 7.48
C LYS A 107 -9.54 -5.61 8.77
N PRO A 108 -8.76 -4.66 9.29
CA PRO A 108 -8.41 -3.39 8.67
C PRO A 108 -7.62 -3.57 7.38
N GLY A 109 -7.89 -2.72 6.38
CA GLY A 109 -7.30 -2.83 5.04
C GLY A 109 -7.35 -1.52 4.26
N TRP A 110 -6.73 -1.51 3.07
CA TRP A 110 -6.75 -0.35 2.20
C TRP A 110 -8.15 -0.13 1.59
N PRO A 111 -8.76 1.06 1.75
CA PRO A 111 -10.18 1.26 1.46
C PRO A 111 -10.57 1.29 -0.02
N GLN A 112 -9.61 1.33 -0.96
CA GLN A 112 -9.92 1.51 -2.38
C GLN A 112 -10.84 0.41 -2.94
N ALA A 113 -10.60 -0.86 -2.56
CA ALA A 113 -11.43 -1.96 -3.04
C ALA A 113 -12.88 -1.84 -2.58
N GLU A 114 -13.10 -1.47 -1.32
CA GLU A 114 -14.43 -1.21 -0.76
C GLU A 114 -15.16 -0.09 -1.51
N VAL A 115 -14.47 1.06 -1.66
CA VAL A 115 -15.04 2.23 -2.35
C VAL A 115 -15.41 1.91 -3.80
N MET A 116 -14.56 1.16 -4.50
CA MET A 116 -14.80 0.78 -5.90
C MET A 116 -15.91 -0.26 -6.04
N ALA A 117 -15.95 -1.27 -5.15
CA ALA A 117 -16.99 -2.28 -5.15
C ALA A 117 -18.38 -1.66 -4.90
N LEU A 118 -18.50 -0.80 -3.88
CA LEU A 118 -19.74 -0.06 -3.60
C LEU A 118 -20.17 0.78 -4.79
N ALA A 119 -19.24 1.48 -5.44
CA ALA A 119 -19.55 2.31 -6.59
C ALA A 119 -20.03 1.51 -7.82
N GLN A 120 -19.66 0.25 -7.91
CA GLN A 120 -20.06 -0.67 -8.99
C GLN A 120 -21.33 -1.47 -8.65
N GLY A 121 -21.79 -1.44 -7.39
CA GLY A 121 -22.96 -2.19 -6.94
C GLY A 121 -22.66 -3.67 -6.67
N ALA A 122 -21.41 -3.99 -6.35
CA ALA A 122 -21.02 -5.31 -5.90
C ALA A 122 -21.35 -5.51 -4.40
N ASP A 123 -21.62 -6.75 -4.01
CA ASP A 123 -21.86 -7.13 -2.63
C ASP A 123 -20.55 -7.42 -1.91
N ILE A 124 -20.29 -6.68 -0.82
CA ILE A 124 -19.04 -6.77 -0.07
C ILE A 124 -19.19 -7.73 1.10
N LYS A 125 -18.27 -8.66 1.20
CA LYS A 125 -18.01 -9.49 2.36
C LYS A 125 -16.66 -9.12 2.96
N THR A 126 -16.55 -9.18 4.28
CA THR A 126 -15.35 -8.77 4.99
C THR A 126 -14.79 -9.92 5.80
N VAL A 127 -13.51 -10.21 5.60
CA VAL A 127 -12.71 -11.06 6.49
C VAL A 127 -11.92 -10.16 7.43
N PHE A 128 -11.94 -10.49 8.73
CA PHE A 128 -11.30 -9.63 9.72
C PHE A 128 -9.91 -10.13 10.12
N ARG A 129 -9.03 -9.16 10.37
CA ARG A 129 -7.77 -9.34 11.06
C ARG A 129 -7.92 -8.83 12.49
N HIS A 130 -7.62 -9.67 13.45
CA HIS A 130 -7.76 -9.33 14.87
C HIS A 130 -6.40 -9.10 15.52
N GLU A 131 -6.28 -8.04 16.32
CA GLU A 131 -5.06 -7.76 17.10
C GLU A 131 -4.71 -8.94 18.02
N ALA A 132 -5.70 -9.60 18.62
CA ALA A 132 -5.52 -10.76 19.48
C ALA A 132 -4.92 -11.99 18.78
N ALA A 133 -4.92 -12.01 17.45
CA ALA A 133 -4.32 -13.01 16.59
C ALA A 133 -3.12 -12.43 15.80
N ASP A 134 -2.43 -11.44 16.35
CA ASP A 134 -1.28 -10.79 15.72
C ASP A 134 -1.58 -10.27 14.31
N TRP A 135 -2.81 -9.81 14.07
CA TRP A 135 -3.30 -9.36 12.77
C TRP A 135 -3.24 -10.41 11.66
N ALA A 136 -3.15 -11.69 12.00
CA ALA A 136 -3.26 -12.77 11.03
C ALA A 136 -4.61 -12.73 10.31
N LEU A 137 -4.64 -13.14 9.05
CA LEU A 137 -5.88 -13.32 8.31
C LEU A 137 -6.55 -14.62 8.81
N ASP A 138 -7.83 -14.54 9.13
CA ASP A 138 -8.59 -15.73 9.49
C ASP A 138 -8.98 -16.49 8.21
N LEU A 139 -8.26 -17.58 7.92
CA LEU A 139 -8.43 -18.36 6.69
C LEU A 139 -9.71 -19.22 6.75
N ASP A 140 -10.11 -19.65 7.94
CA ASP A 140 -11.38 -20.37 8.13
C ASP A 140 -12.56 -19.43 7.88
N GLU A 141 -12.50 -18.20 8.40
CA GLU A 141 -13.50 -17.17 8.11
C GLU A 141 -13.52 -16.86 6.61
N LEU A 142 -12.33 -16.62 5.99
CA LEU A 142 -12.24 -16.37 4.56
C LEU A 142 -12.92 -17.48 3.76
N CYS A 143 -12.63 -18.74 4.05
CA CYS A 143 -13.24 -19.89 3.38
C CYS A 143 -14.76 -19.90 3.54
N SER A 144 -15.26 -19.61 4.74
CA SER A 144 -16.70 -19.60 5.05
C SER A 144 -17.50 -18.51 4.35
N LEU A 145 -16.84 -17.40 4.00
CA LEU A 145 -17.43 -16.26 3.30
C LEU A 145 -17.67 -16.53 1.81
N LEU A 146 -16.94 -17.46 1.20
CA LEU A 146 -17.00 -17.67 -0.24
C LEU A 146 -18.29 -18.38 -0.67
N THR A 147 -18.80 -17.96 -1.81
CA THR A 147 -19.92 -18.60 -2.50
C THR A 147 -19.60 -18.74 -3.99
N PRO A 148 -20.41 -19.47 -4.77
CA PRO A 148 -20.27 -19.50 -6.23
C PRO A 148 -20.43 -18.14 -6.92
N LYS A 149 -20.89 -17.09 -6.21
CA LYS A 149 -20.98 -15.71 -6.70
C LYS A 149 -19.74 -14.88 -6.37
N THR A 150 -18.84 -15.40 -5.52
CA THR A 150 -17.64 -14.68 -5.16
C THR A 150 -16.74 -14.56 -6.39
N LYS A 151 -16.64 -13.34 -6.89
CA LYS A 151 -15.90 -13.01 -8.11
C LYS A 151 -14.45 -12.68 -7.82
N LEU A 152 -14.20 -12.06 -6.64
CA LEU A 152 -12.92 -11.45 -6.34
C LEU A 152 -12.63 -11.49 -4.84
N ILE A 153 -11.36 -11.72 -4.51
CA ILE A 153 -10.74 -11.49 -3.20
C ILE A 153 -9.69 -10.40 -3.37
N PHE A 154 -9.72 -9.37 -2.53
CA PHE A 154 -8.74 -8.29 -2.53
C PHE A 154 -7.99 -8.23 -1.20
N LEU A 155 -6.65 -8.35 -1.25
CA LEU A 155 -5.76 -8.30 -0.10
C LEU A 155 -4.61 -7.32 -0.37
N THR A 156 -3.99 -6.84 0.71
CA THR A 156 -2.75 -6.05 0.66
C THR A 156 -1.65 -6.82 1.40
N ASN A 157 -0.52 -7.07 0.75
CA ASN A 157 0.60 -7.80 1.35
C ASN A 157 1.96 -7.17 1.00
N PRO A 158 2.67 -6.59 1.96
CA PRO A 158 2.34 -6.39 3.39
C PRO A 158 1.09 -5.56 3.64
N ASN A 159 0.30 -5.91 4.68
CA ASN A 159 -0.98 -5.28 4.96
C ASN A 159 -0.85 -3.80 5.38
N ASN A 160 -1.72 -2.96 4.88
CA ASN A 160 -1.95 -1.60 5.34
C ASN A 160 -3.29 -1.56 6.08
N PRO A 161 -3.34 -1.28 7.41
CA PRO A 161 -2.35 -0.50 8.17
C PRO A 161 -1.45 -1.29 9.12
N THR A 162 -1.56 -2.61 9.22
CA THR A 162 -0.95 -3.37 10.32
C THR A 162 0.54 -3.71 10.10
N GLY A 163 1.00 -3.71 8.85
CA GLY A 163 2.34 -4.20 8.49
C GLY A 163 2.51 -5.73 8.62
N ARG A 164 1.40 -6.47 8.76
CA ARG A 164 1.42 -7.94 8.78
C ARG A 164 1.80 -8.49 7.41
N LEU A 165 2.68 -9.47 7.40
CA LEU A 165 3.14 -10.17 6.21
C LEU A 165 2.46 -11.54 6.13
N LEU A 166 1.94 -11.92 4.96
CA LEU A 166 1.44 -13.26 4.71
C LEU A 166 2.62 -14.21 4.50
N SER A 167 2.60 -15.37 5.16
CA SER A 167 3.60 -16.42 4.96
C SER A 167 3.38 -17.14 3.62
N PRO A 168 4.39 -17.88 3.11
CA PRO A 168 4.22 -18.72 1.92
C PRO A 168 3.10 -19.75 2.06
N GLU A 169 2.91 -20.29 3.28
CA GLU A 169 1.86 -21.26 3.60
C GLU A 169 0.48 -20.59 3.56
N GLU A 170 0.32 -19.43 4.21
CA GLU A 170 -0.91 -18.64 4.15
C GLU A 170 -1.28 -18.27 2.70
N LEU A 171 -0.29 -17.85 1.88
CA LEU A 171 -0.52 -17.54 0.47
C LEU A 171 -0.98 -18.75 -0.34
N THR A 172 -0.40 -19.92 -0.08
CA THR A 172 -0.80 -21.17 -0.75
C THR A 172 -2.25 -21.54 -0.40
N GLU A 173 -2.61 -21.46 0.87
CA GLU A 173 -3.95 -21.75 1.34
C GLU A 173 -4.98 -20.75 0.79
N ILE A 174 -4.66 -19.45 0.75
CA ILE A 174 -5.50 -18.42 0.14
C ILE A 174 -5.74 -18.72 -1.36
N VAL A 175 -4.71 -19.18 -2.08
CA VAL A 175 -4.86 -19.61 -3.48
C VAL A 175 -5.81 -20.78 -3.60
N ASP A 176 -5.70 -21.80 -2.76
CA ASP A 176 -6.58 -22.97 -2.79
C ASP A 176 -8.03 -22.60 -2.44
N ILE A 177 -8.23 -21.70 -1.48
CA ILE A 177 -9.52 -21.13 -1.13
C ILE A 177 -10.12 -20.38 -2.33
N ALA A 178 -9.37 -19.46 -2.97
CA ALA A 178 -9.84 -18.73 -4.15
C ALA A 178 -10.18 -19.64 -5.32
N ARG A 179 -9.33 -20.65 -5.57
CA ARG A 179 -9.50 -21.65 -6.64
C ARG A 179 -10.74 -22.49 -6.44
N SER A 180 -11.14 -22.78 -5.19
CA SER A 180 -12.31 -23.62 -4.88
C SER A 180 -13.62 -23.09 -5.46
N VAL A 181 -13.72 -21.76 -5.64
CA VAL A 181 -14.90 -21.10 -6.23
C VAL A 181 -14.56 -20.40 -7.57
N GLY A 182 -13.31 -20.46 -8.01
CA GLY A 182 -12.83 -19.82 -9.24
C GLY A 182 -12.78 -18.29 -9.16
N ALA A 183 -12.64 -17.73 -7.94
CA ALA A 183 -12.53 -16.31 -7.73
C ALA A 183 -11.17 -15.77 -8.21
N TRP A 184 -11.14 -14.53 -8.68
CA TRP A 184 -9.91 -13.78 -8.88
C TRP A 184 -9.29 -13.40 -7.53
N LEU A 185 -7.96 -13.27 -7.49
CA LEU A 185 -7.24 -12.83 -6.29
C LEU A 185 -6.32 -11.66 -6.64
N ILE A 186 -6.66 -10.47 -6.17
CA ILE A 186 -5.79 -9.29 -6.27
C ILE A 186 -5.01 -9.16 -4.97
N VAL A 187 -3.69 -9.06 -5.09
CA VAL A 187 -2.80 -8.73 -3.97
C VAL A 187 -2.05 -7.44 -4.30
N ASP A 188 -2.34 -6.39 -3.53
CA ASP A 188 -1.62 -5.12 -3.61
C ASP A 188 -0.29 -5.25 -2.85
N GLU A 189 0.81 -5.29 -3.61
CA GLU A 189 2.16 -5.51 -3.11
C GLU A 189 2.99 -4.21 -3.06
N VAL A 190 2.37 -3.04 -2.86
CA VAL A 190 3.08 -1.75 -2.87
C VAL A 190 4.20 -1.64 -1.84
N TYR A 191 4.16 -2.42 -0.75
CA TYR A 191 5.21 -2.46 0.28
C TYR A 191 6.20 -3.61 0.11
N ALA A 192 6.06 -4.43 -0.91
CA ALA A 192 6.99 -5.53 -1.19
C ALA A 192 8.44 -5.02 -1.35
N GLY A 193 9.39 -5.79 -0.83
CA GLY A 193 10.79 -5.40 -0.72
C GLY A 193 11.15 -4.76 0.62
N LEU A 194 10.17 -4.43 1.45
CA LEU A 194 10.34 -3.81 2.77
C LEU A 194 9.99 -4.79 3.91
N GLU A 195 10.27 -6.05 3.75
CA GLU A 195 10.22 -7.08 4.79
C GLU A 195 11.42 -6.89 5.73
N TRP A 196 11.18 -6.91 7.07
CA TRP A 196 12.23 -6.63 8.04
C TRP A 196 13.11 -7.85 8.32
N ASP A 197 12.51 -8.95 8.76
CA ASP A 197 13.21 -10.16 9.22
C ASP A 197 12.85 -11.42 8.41
N ALA A 198 12.11 -11.27 7.31
CA ALA A 198 11.67 -12.35 6.45
C ALA A 198 12.08 -12.11 4.98
N PRO A 199 12.22 -13.16 4.17
CA PRO A 199 12.32 -12.99 2.74
C PRO A 199 10.99 -12.45 2.15
N ARG A 200 11.08 -11.76 1.01
CA ARG A 200 9.90 -11.38 0.24
C ARG A 200 9.12 -12.64 -0.17
N PRO A 201 7.82 -12.71 0.11
CA PRO A 201 6.97 -13.81 -0.37
C PRO A 201 6.90 -13.84 -1.91
N THR A 202 6.56 -15.00 -2.46
CA THR A 202 6.28 -15.12 -3.90
C THR A 202 5.02 -14.35 -4.24
N SER A 203 5.09 -13.52 -5.28
CA SER A 203 3.95 -12.73 -5.75
C SER A 203 2.83 -13.62 -6.28
N ILE A 204 1.58 -13.19 -6.07
CA ILE A 204 0.40 -14.00 -6.38
C ILE A 204 0.26 -14.33 -7.86
N ALA A 205 0.75 -13.47 -8.75
CA ALA A 205 0.76 -13.71 -10.20
C ALA A 205 1.54 -14.98 -10.60
N ALA A 206 2.54 -15.42 -9.80
CA ALA A 206 3.22 -16.69 -10.04
C ALA A 206 2.46 -17.90 -9.48
N LEU A 207 1.72 -17.72 -8.38
CA LEU A 207 1.10 -18.81 -7.62
C LEU A 207 -0.27 -19.22 -8.15
N TYR A 208 -0.98 -18.29 -8.79
CA TYR A 208 -2.36 -18.50 -9.19
C TYR A 208 -2.63 -17.98 -10.60
N GLU A 209 -3.32 -18.78 -11.42
CA GLU A 209 -3.68 -18.44 -12.81
C GLU A 209 -4.63 -17.23 -12.90
N ARG A 210 -5.46 -16.99 -11.87
CA ARG A 210 -6.31 -15.81 -11.70
C ARG A 210 -5.76 -14.85 -10.64
N GLY A 211 -4.43 -14.87 -10.43
CA GLY A 211 -3.74 -13.97 -9.54
C GLY A 211 -3.34 -12.67 -10.24
N ILE A 212 -3.60 -11.55 -9.59
CA ILE A 212 -3.21 -10.22 -10.03
C ILE A 212 -2.32 -9.59 -8.96
N THR A 213 -1.09 -9.27 -9.31
CA THR A 213 -0.18 -8.51 -8.47
C THR A 213 -0.17 -7.05 -8.90
N THR A 214 -0.36 -6.13 -7.96
CA THR A 214 -0.20 -4.71 -8.21
C THR A 214 0.93 -4.13 -7.37
N GLY A 215 1.62 -3.12 -7.90
CA GLY A 215 2.75 -2.51 -7.23
C GLY A 215 3.12 -1.14 -7.80
N SER A 216 4.11 -0.48 -7.21
CA SER A 216 4.56 0.83 -7.69
C SER A 216 5.96 1.20 -7.20
N VAL A 217 6.57 2.18 -7.85
CA VAL A 217 7.82 2.80 -7.38
C VAL A 217 7.61 3.76 -6.19
N SER A 218 6.37 3.95 -5.74
CA SER A 218 6.00 5.01 -4.80
C SER A 218 6.52 4.77 -3.39
N LYS A 219 6.42 3.55 -2.85
CA LYS A 219 6.63 3.28 -1.42
C LYS A 219 8.09 3.04 -1.10
N ALA A 220 8.65 1.91 -1.53
CA ALA A 220 10.02 1.53 -1.24
C ALA A 220 11.06 2.48 -1.85
N LEU A 221 10.79 3.03 -3.04
CA LEU A 221 11.71 3.92 -3.74
C LEU A 221 11.46 5.42 -3.52
N GLY A 222 10.40 5.79 -2.80
CA GLY A 222 10.08 7.19 -2.52
C GLY A 222 9.65 8.01 -3.75
N LEU A 223 9.31 7.38 -4.87
CA LEU A 223 9.02 8.02 -6.15
C LEU A 223 7.51 8.25 -6.39
N GLN A 224 6.75 8.57 -5.32
CA GLN A 224 5.30 8.75 -5.41
C GLN A 224 4.87 9.85 -6.40
N GLY A 225 5.68 10.87 -6.60
CA GLY A 225 5.42 11.98 -7.53
C GLY A 225 5.44 11.57 -9.00
N LEU A 226 6.10 10.47 -9.37
CA LEU A 226 6.15 9.98 -10.74
C LEU A 226 4.83 9.38 -11.21
N ARG A 227 3.96 8.96 -10.29
CA ARG A 227 2.73 8.24 -10.63
C ARG A 227 3.02 7.06 -11.56
N THR A 228 3.96 6.18 -11.18
CA THR A 228 4.30 4.96 -11.94
C THR A 228 4.13 3.73 -11.06
N GLY A 229 3.35 2.78 -11.57
CA GLY A 229 3.09 1.48 -10.96
C GLY A 229 2.81 0.44 -12.04
N TRP A 230 2.29 -0.70 -11.65
CA TRP A 230 2.05 -1.82 -12.56
C TRP A 230 0.95 -2.75 -12.05
N MET A 231 0.36 -3.45 -13.00
CA MET A 231 -0.42 -4.66 -12.82
C MET A 231 0.31 -5.81 -13.51
N ILE A 232 0.40 -6.96 -12.85
CA ILE A 232 0.95 -8.20 -13.40
C ILE A 232 -0.14 -9.26 -13.36
N CYS A 233 -0.50 -9.80 -14.52
CA CYS A 233 -1.54 -10.81 -14.66
C CYS A 233 -1.23 -11.69 -15.88
N ARG A 234 -1.32 -13.02 -15.74
CA ARG A 234 -1.07 -13.97 -16.81
C ARG A 234 -2.27 -14.20 -17.73
N ASP A 235 -3.36 -13.49 -17.52
CA ASP A 235 -4.53 -13.50 -18.40
C ASP A 235 -4.39 -12.37 -19.44
N PRO A 236 -4.13 -12.71 -20.74
CA PRO A 236 -3.90 -11.70 -21.76
C PRO A 236 -5.16 -10.89 -22.11
N ASP A 237 -6.35 -11.48 -21.91
CA ASP A 237 -7.60 -10.80 -22.19
C ASP A 237 -7.85 -9.73 -21.13
N LEU A 238 -7.60 -10.02 -19.84
CA LEU A 238 -7.71 -9.04 -18.77
C LEU A 238 -6.71 -7.87 -18.94
N ILE A 239 -5.48 -8.17 -19.35
CA ILE A 239 -4.48 -7.12 -19.66
C ILE A 239 -4.96 -6.25 -20.81
N MET A 240 -5.51 -6.84 -21.88
CA MET A 240 -6.02 -6.09 -23.03
C MET A 240 -7.24 -5.24 -22.65
N ASP A 241 -8.16 -5.80 -21.89
CA ASP A 241 -9.34 -5.08 -21.40
C ASP A 241 -8.95 -3.89 -20.50
N ALA A 242 -7.91 -4.06 -19.68
CA ALA A 242 -7.36 -2.98 -18.87
C ALA A 242 -6.72 -1.86 -19.75
N VAL A 243 -6.03 -2.22 -20.84
CA VAL A 243 -5.51 -1.25 -21.82
C VAL A 243 -6.65 -0.49 -22.48
N ILE A 244 -7.71 -1.19 -22.93
CA ILE A 244 -8.90 -0.58 -23.54
C ILE A 244 -9.62 0.36 -22.56
N LEU A 245 -9.79 -0.06 -21.31
CA LEU A 245 -10.40 0.80 -20.29
C LEU A 245 -9.56 2.06 -20.04
N ARG A 246 -8.23 1.92 -20.00
CA ARG A 246 -7.30 3.03 -19.78
C ARG A 246 -7.30 4.06 -20.90
N GLU A 247 -7.58 3.68 -22.13
CA GLU A 247 -7.73 4.62 -23.25
C GLU A 247 -8.71 5.75 -22.92
N ASN A 248 -9.72 5.46 -22.09
CA ASN A 248 -10.74 6.44 -21.67
C ASN A 248 -10.36 7.22 -20.39
N SER A 249 -9.11 7.14 -19.93
CA SER A 249 -8.61 7.85 -18.73
C SER A 249 -7.22 8.43 -18.97
N SER A 250 -6.16 7.69 -18.70
CA SER A 250 -4.77 8.13 -18.83
C SER A 250 -4.15 7.84 -20.20
N GLU A 251 -4.83 7.08 -21.07
CA GLU A 251 -4.44 6.67 -22.41
C GLU A 251 -3.09 5.93 -22.43
N ILE A 252 -2.00 6.67 -22.30
CA ILE A 252 -0.63 6.15 -22.13
C ILE A 252 0.00 6.75 -20.87
N MET A 253 1.12 6.17 -20.46
CA MET A 253 1.88 6.68 -19.33
C MET A 253 2.67 7.94 -19.69
N ASN A 254 2.94 8.78 -18.69
CA ASN A 254 3.84 9.90 -18.89
C ASN A 254 5.28 9.39 -19.12
N ILE A 255 5.90 9.87 -20.19
CA ILE A 255 7.18 9.37 -20.69
C ILE A 255 8.30 9.52 -19.66
N LEU A 256 8.41 10.68 -19.00
CA LEU A 256 9.43 10.91 -17.97
C LEU A 256 9.24 10.01 -16.76
N GLY A 257 7.99 9.75 -16.36
CA GLY A 257 7.68 8.84 -15.25
C GLY A 257 8.12 7.41 -15.55
N GLU A 258 7.89 6.91 -16.77
CA GLU A 258 8.35 5.58 -17.19
C GLU A 258 9.88 5.50 -17.26
N VAL A 259 10.54 6.48 -17.86
CA VAL A 259 12.01 6.49 -18.03
C VAL A 259 12.70 6.57 -16.67
N ILE A 260 12.26 7.45 -15.77
CA ILE A 260 12.85 7.55 -14.43
C ILE A 260 12.56 6.27 -13.62
N ALA A 261 11.38 5.69 -13.75
CA ALA A 261 11.06 4.43 -13.09
C ALA A 261 11.91 3.27 -13.64
N GLU A 262 12.15 3.22 -14.95
CA GLU A 262 13.06 2.25 -15.56
C GLU A 262 14.46 2.37 -14.96
N ILE A 263 15.02 3.59 -14.92
CA ILE A 263 16.33 3.86 -14.32
C ILE A 263 16.35 3.43 -12.85
N ALA A 264 15.32 3.76 -12.09
CA ALA A 264 15.20 3.42 -10.67
C ALA A 264 15.15 1.92 -10.40
N LEU A 265 14.57 1.14 -11.33
CA LEU A 265 14.41 -0.31 -11.23
C LEU A 265 15.56 -1.10 -11.86
N ARG A 266 16.58 -0.44 -12.43
CA ARG A 266 17.81 -1.14 -12.85
C ARG A 266 18.42 -1.89 -11.65
N PRO A 267 18.88 -3.14 -11.83
CA PRO A 267 19.20 -4.04 -10.70
C PRO A 267 20.06 -3.42 -9.60
N ASP A 268 21.19 -2.82 -9.95
CA ASP A 268 22.13 -2.25 -8.97
C ASP A 268 21.56 -1.03 -8.25
N ARG A 269 20.82 -0.18 -8.98
CA ARG A 269 20.19 1.01 -8.43
C ARG A 269 19.04 0.64 -7.51
N TYR A 270 18.20 -0.28 -7.95
CA TYR A 270 17.10 -0.82 -7.14
C TYR A 270 17.62 -1.41 -5.83
N ALA A 271 18.63 -2.31 -5.90
CA ALA A 271 19.22 -2.93 -4.72
C ALA A 271 19.79 -1.90 -3.74
N THR A 272 20.52 -0.89 -4.25
CA THR A 272 21.09 0.18 -3.43
C THR A 272 20.00 1.03 -2.76
N THR A 273 18.98 1.45 -3.51
CA THR A 273 17.88 2.28 -3.00
C THR A 273 17.06 1.52 -1.96
N LEU A 274 16.75 0.25 -2.23
CA LEU A 274 16.00 -0.61 -1.32
C LEU A 274 16.76 -0.86 -0.02
N ALA A 275 18.09 -1.13 -0.09
CA ALA A 275 18.92 -1.29 1.11
C ALA A 275 18.93 -0.01 1.97
N GLY A 276 19.00 1.17 1.34
CA GLY A 276 18.89 2.45 2.02
C GLY A 276 17.53 2.64 2.70
N ALA A 277 16.44 2.32 2.00
CA ALA A 277 15.08 2.41 2.53
C ALA A 277 14.87 1.46 3.74
N ARG A 278 15.36 0.21 3.63
CA ARG A 278 15.33 -0.77 4.74
C ARG A 278 16.10 -0.28 5.96
N LYS A 279 17.32 0.23 5.75
CA LYS A 279 18.14 0.75 6.86
C LYS A 279 17.45 1.91 7.57
N ALA A 280 16.93 2.88 6.84
CA ALA A 280 16.19 4.02 7.40
C ALA A 280 14.92 3.55 8.13
N GLY A 281 14.18 2.62 7.54
CA GLY A 281 12.98 2.04 8.13
C GLY A 281 13.28 1.28 9.43
N GLN A 282 14.35 0.49 9.50
CA GLN A 282 14.78 -0.19 10.73
C GLN A 282 15.13 0.79 11.85
N THR A 283 15.87 1.87 11.54
CA THR A 283 16.16 2.92 12.53
C THR A 283 14.88 3.55 13.08
N ASN A 284 13.93 3.88 12.21
CA ASN A 284 12.64 4.44 12.62
C ASN A 284 11.79 3.41 13.41
N LEU A 285 11.84 2.14 13.04
CA LEU A 285 11.14 1.07 13.76
C LEU A 285 11.69 0.90 15.19
N GLU A 286 13.01 0.96 15.37
CA GLU A 286 13.65 0.92 16.67
C GLU A 286 13.22 2.11 17.53
N LEU A 287 13.18 3.33 16.96
CA LEU A 287 12.71 4.54 17.63
C LEU A 287 11.25 4.40 18.08
N LEU A 288 10.36 3.93 17.20
CA LEU A 288 8.95 3.68 17.48
C LEU A 288 8.76 2.61 18.56
N ASN A 289 9.48 1.49 18.47
CA ASN A 289 9.45 0.43 19.47
C ASN A 289 9.82 0.97 20.84
N SER A 290 10.94 1.72 20.94
CA SER A 290 11.37 2.34 22.18
C SER A 290 10.35 3.34 22.73
N PHE A 291 9.77 4.15 21.84
CA PHE A 291 8.75 5.12 22.23
C PHE A 291 7.49 4.44 22.79
N ILE A 292 6.93 3.46 22.07
CA ILE A 292 5.70 2.78 22.49
C ILE A 292 5.91 1.98 23.77
N GLN A 293 7.06 1.31 23.94
CA GLN A 293 7.39 0.59 25.18
C GLN A 293 7.44 1.51 26.41
N ASN A 294 7.80 2.77 26.24
CA ASN A 294 7.91 3.75 27.31
C ASN A 294 6.66 4.64 27.48
N GLN A 295 5.66 4.51 26.60
CA GLN A 295 4.42 5.29 26.67
C GLN A 295 3.26 4.41 27.20
N PRO A 296 2.82 4.58 28.46
CA PRO A 296 1.85 3.67 29.10
C PRO A 296 0.45 3.69 28.47
N LEU A 297 0.14 4.70 27.64
CA LEU A 297 -1.13 4.80 26.93
C LEU A 297 -1.11 4.15 25.55
N LEU A 298 0.03 3.59 25.13
CA LEU A 298 0.19 2.94 23.83
C LEU A 298 0.66 1.49 23.97
N SER A 299 0.21 0.67 23.06
CA SER A 299 0.75 -0.66 22.80
C SER A 299 0.67 -0.97 21.31
N TRP A 300 1.45 -1.92 20.80
CA TRP A 300 1.31 -2.38 19.44
C TRP A 300 1.91 -3.77 19.23
N ILE A 301 1.52 -4.37 18.11
CA ILE A 301 2.22 -5.49 17.51
C ILE A 301 3.13 -4.87 16.44
N PRO A 302 4.46 -4.99 16.60
CA PRO A 302 5.40 -4.41 15.63
C PRO A 302 5.15 -4.93 14.21
N PRO A 303 5.22 -4.07 13.19
CA PRO A 303 5.03 -4.48 11.81
C PRO A 303 6.15 -5.45 11.36
N GLN A 304 5.79 -6.47 10.63
CA GLN A 304 6.73 -7.44 10.03
C GLN A 304 7.34 -6.92 8.73
N ALA A 305 6.63 -5.98 8.07
CA ALA A 305 7.03 -5.41 6.80
C ALA A 305 6.33 -4.07 6.52
N GLY A 306 6.76 -3.40 5.48
CA GLY A 306 6.16 -2.13 5.05
C GLY A 306 6.66 -0.93 5.83
N LEU A 307 6.02 0.21 5.63
CA LEU A 307 6.43 1.49 6.22
C LEU A 307 5.42 2.01 7.25
N ILE A 308 4.61 1.14 7.81
CA ILE A 308 3.49 1.47 8.70
C ILE A 308 3.29 0.40 9.75
N GLY A 309 2.67 0.81 10.87
CA GLY A 309 2.14 -0.05 11.90
C GLY A 309 0.91 0.57 12.55
N LEU A 310 0.13 -0.24 13.25
CA LEU A 310 -1.07 0.19 13.94
C LEU A 310 -0.84 0.10 15.46
N ALA A 311 -0.79 1.25 16.12
CA ALA A 311 -0.62 1.32 17.56
C ALA A 311 -1.97 1.52 18.25
N LYS A 312 -2.22 0.76 19.31
CA LYS A 312 -3.43 0.80 20.12
C LYS A 312 -3.30 1.85 21.22
N LEU A 313 -4.32 2.65 21.36
CA LEU A 313 -4.51 3.57 22.46
C LEU A 313 -5.16 2.83 23.65
N SER A 314 -4.91 3.29 24.89
CA SER A 314 -5.67 2.81 26.05
C SER A 314 -7.18 3.03 25.85
N ALA A 315 -8.00 2.20 26.50
CA ALA A 315 -9.43 2.04 26.20
C ALA A 315 -10.27 3.34 26.25
N ASP A 316 -9.80 4.33 27.00
CA ASP A 316 -10.50 5.61 27.19
C ASP A 316 -10.16 6.67 26.13
N LEU A 317 -9.24 6.37 25.21
CA LEU A 317 -8.78 7.30 24.19
C LEU A 317 -9.30 6.93 22.81
N ASN A 318 -9.59 7.97 22.01
CA ASN A 318 -10.04 7.86 20.64
C ASN A 318 -8.96 8.42 19.69
N GLY A 319 -8.67 7.67 18.61
CA GLY A 319 -7.65 8.03 17.64
C GLY A 319 -7.94 9.33 16.89
N ASP A 320 -9.21 9.63 16.62
CA ASP A 320 -9.61 10.87 15.92
C ASP A 320 -9.35 12.09 16.80
N ASP A 321 -9.68 12.00 18.11
CA ASP A 321 -9.44 13.08 19.05
C ASP A 321 -7.94 13.37 19.21
N ILE A 322 -7.13 12.30 19.28
CA ILE A 322 -5.67 12.43 19.34
C ILE A 322 -5.13 13.05 18.05
N ALA A 323 -5.52 12.55 16.89
CA ALA A 323 -5.05 13.04 15.60
C ALA A 323 -5.43 14.50 15.38
N LYS A 324 -6.67 14.88 15.69
CA LYS A 324 -7.15 16.26 15.57
C LYS A 324 -6.37 17.21 16.49
N ARG A 325 -6.22 16.88 17.79
CA ARG A 325 -5.48 17.72 18.74
C ARG A 325 -4.00 17.82 18.39
N LEU A 326 -3.42 16.74 17.88
CA LEU A 326 -2.01 16.72 17.49
C LEU A 326 -1.74 17.59 16.25
N LEU A 327 -2.72 17.74 15.38
CA LEU A 327 -2.63 18.57 14.19
C LEU A 327 -2.69 20.07 14.52
N GLU A 328 -3.40 20.46 15.58
CA GLU A 328 -3.55 21.84 16.02
C GLU A 328 -2.28 22.39 16.74
N PRO A 329 -2.09 23.74 16.82
CA PRO A 329 -1.09 24.32 17.67
C PRO A 329 -1.30 23.93 19.16
N PRO A 330 -0.24 23.72 19.96
CA PRO A 330 1.16 23.93 19.61
C PRO A 330 1.85 22.74 18.91
N TYR A 331 1.15 21.64 18.68
CA TYR A 331 1.75 20.37 18.25
C TYR A 331 2.04 20.31 16.75
N LYS A 332 1.15 20.83 15.88
CA LYS A 332 1.31 20.85 14.41
C LYS A 332 1.94 19.59 13.84
N THR A 333 1.40 18.44 14.22
CA THR A 333 1.97 17.13 13.88
C THR A 333 0.90 16.25 13.22
N PHE A 334 1.25 15.71 12.05
CA PHE A 334 0.40 14.79 11.32
C PHE A 334 0.45 13.39 11.92
N LEU A 335 -0.71 12.84 12.21
CA LEU A 335 -0.94 11.48 12.62
C LEU A 335 -2.20 10.95 11.93
N LEU A 336 -2.23 9.70 11.52
CA LEU A 336 -3.42 9.13 10.90
C LEU A 336 -4.27 8.37 11.93
N PRO A 337 -5.55 8.73 12.13
CA PRO A 337 -6.42 8.04 13.06
C PRO A 337 -6.77 6.63 12.58
N GLY A 338 -6.93 5.71 13.50
CA GLY A 338 -7.28 4.32 13.19
C GLY A 338 -8.72 4.15 12.69
N SER A 339 -9.62 5.11 12.95
CA SER A 339 -10.99 5.12 12.40
C SER A 339 -11.01 5.10 10.87
N ALA A 340 -9.96 5.62 10.21
CA ALA A 340 -9.75 5.49 8.77
C ALA A 340 -9.66 4.02 8.29
N TYR A 341 -9.52 3.09 9.24
CA TYR A 341 -9.42 1.64 9.03
C TYR A 341 -10.41 0.85 9.93
N ASP A 342 -11.48 1.50 10.37
CA ASP A 342 -12.48 0.94 11.30
C ASP A 342 -11.90 0.53 12.68
N GLN A 343 -10.79 1.16 13.10
CA GLN A 343 -10.08 0.91 14.36
C GLN A 343 -10.01 2.18 15.23
N PRO A 344 -11.12 2.69 15.79
CA PRO A 344 -11.18 4.02 16.43
C PRO A 344 -10.28 4.17 17.67
N HIS A 345 -9.88 3.07 18.31
CA HIS A 345 -8.94 3.06 19.45
C HIS A 345 -7.49 2.83 19.04
N HIS A 346 -7.17 3.02 17.76
CA HIS A 346 -5.81 2.90 17.24
C HIS A 346 -5.38 4.18 16.51
N ILE A 347 -4.08 4.29 16.31
CA ILE A 347 -3.44 5.28 15.47
C ILE A 347 -2.48 4.57 14.51
N ARG A 348 -2.44 5.00 13.25
CA ARG A 348 -1.46 4.48 12.31
C ARG A 348 -0.17 5.29 12.42
N VAL A 349 0.92 4.61 12.74
CA VAL A 349 2.26 5.18 12.84
C VAL A 349 3.08 4.78 11.61
N GLY A 350 3.93 5.69 11.15
CA GLY A 350 4.81 5.49 10.00
C GLY A 350 6.20 5.05 10.42
N VAL A 351 6.72 4.02 9.77
CA VAL A 351 8.09 3.54 9.90
C VAL A 351 9.00 4.18 8.85
N GLY A 352 8.41 4.73 7.80
CA GLY A 352 9.12 5.33 6.67
C GLY A 352 8.98 6.84 6.56
N GLY A 353 9.65 7.39 5.56
CA GLY A 353 9.34 8.66 4.90
C GLY A 353 9.93 9.91 5.51
N GLY A 354 10.43 9.90 6.66
CA GLY A 354 11.03 11.11 7.22
C GLY A 354 12.51 10.95 7.49
N GLU A 355 13.17 12.06 7.68
CA GLU A 355 14.39 12.05 8.45
C GLU A 355 14.03 11.62 9.88
N GLU A 356 14.88 10.80 10.51
CA GLU A 356 14.72 10.36 11.90
C GLU A 356 14.38 11.53 12.84
N ALA A 357 15.02 12.69 12.63
CA ALA A 357 14.78 13.91 13.40
C ALA A 357 13.32 14.40 13.30
N ASN A 358 12.65 14.27 12.17
CA ASN A 358 11.25 14.68 12.01
C ASN A 358 10.31 13.72 12.73
N LEU A 359 10.55 12.41 12.65
CA LEU A 359 9.80 11.41 13.39
C LEU A 359 9.98 11.62 14.91
N ALA A 360 11.22 11.81 15.38
CA ALA A 360 11.52 12.06 16.79
C ALA A 360 10.81 13.31 17.33
N LEU A 361 10.77 14.40 16.53
CA LEU A 361 10.00 15.59 16.88
C LEU A 361 8.51 15.29 17.01
N GLY A 362 7.94 14.57 16.04
CA GLY A 362 6.53 14.18 16.07
C GLY A 362 6.18 13.31 17.27
N LEU A 363 7.02 12.33 17.59
CA LEU A 363 6.84 11.46 18.76
C LEU A 363 6.96 12.23 20.08
N SER A 364 7.88 13.19 20.18
CA SER A 364 7.99 14.07 21.35
C SER A 364 6.71 14.90 21.57
N ARG A 365 6.11 15.41 20.49
CA ARG A 365 4.86 16.16 20.51
C ARG A 365 3.66 15.26 20.86
N LEU A 366 3.64 14.03 20.35
CA LEU A 366 2.63 13.02 20.71
C LEU A 366 2.74 12.65 22.19
N ASP A 367 3.95 12.45 22.73
CA ASP A 367 4.16 12.19 24.15
C ASP A 367 3.63 13.35 25.01
N ALA A 368 3.96 14.59 24.64
CA ALA A 368 3.49 15.77 25.36
C ALA A 368 1.95 15.85 25.37
N LEU A 369 1.29 15.54 24.26
CA LEU A 369 -0.18 15.47 24.20
C LEU A 369 -0.70 14.33 25.09
N LEU A 370 -0.17 13.12 24.98
CA LEU A 370 -0.65 11.94 25.72
C LEU A 370 -0.50 12.12 27.24
N ARG A 371 0.56 12.79 27.70
CA ARG A 371 0.73 13.13 29.14
C ARG A 371 -0.41 14.00 29.70
N THR A 372 -1.06 14.81 28.87
CA THR A 372 -2.22 15.63 29.35
C THR A 372 -3.40 14.76 29.77
N PHE A 373 -3.52 13.54 29.23
CA PHE A 373 -4.56 12.59 29.62
C PHE A 373 -4.19 11.76 30.87
N GLN A 374 -2.90 11.65 31.20
CA GLN A 374 -2.45 10.96 32.41
C GLN A 374 -2.62 11.82 33.69
N GLY A 375 -2.59 13.16 33.53
CA GLY A 375 -2.72 14.10 34.67
C GLY A 375 -4.15 14.39 35.11
N GLY A 376 -5.16 13.83 34.48
CA GLY A 376 -6.59 14.06 34.74
C GLY A 376 -7.25 13.15 35.78
N GLN A 377 -6.49 12.43 36.61
CA GLN A 377 -7.00 11.76 37.79
C GLN A 377 -6.85 12.69 39.02
N TYR A 378 -7.72 13.70 39.09
CA TYR A 378 -8.07 14.39 40.34
C TYR A 378 -9.57 14.66 40.35
#